data_020725d607a8b34693d581269389c8ee
#
_entry.id   020725d607a8b34693d581269389c8ee
#
_cell.length_a   1.000
_cell.length_b   1.000
_cell.length_c   1.000
_cell.angle_alpha   90.00
_cell.angle_beta   90.00
_cell.angle_gamma   90.00
#
_symmetry.space_group_name_H-M   'P 1'
#
loop_
_entity.id
_entity.type
_entity.pdbx_description
1 polymer ?
#
loop_
_entity_poly.entity_id
_entity_poly.type
_entity_poly.pdbx_seq_one_letter_code
_entity_poly.pdbx_strand_id
1 'polypeptide(L)'
;MRMYLSSFRLGEHPDRLVALLGGVGGAGPGGVPIAVIANAIDDRPAEVRAACVGSEFVALRELGLHPTEVDLRMFFDRAPGEVAAALAGFPAVWVRGGNVFLLRHALARSGADGVLVDLLRRDAVVYGGYSAGACVLAPDLRGLERCDDADAVSEVYGRPVRWDGLGVLDHAVVPHVGSPDHPESALLAGVVADYRARGVPHRTLRDGQVLLVDGERVTVV
;
A
#
# COMPACT_ATOMS: atom_id res chain seq x y z
N MET A 1 6.24 10.84 10.60
CA MET A 1 5.98 9.89 9.50
C MET A 1 5.50 10.65 8.29
N ARG A 2 5.86 10.21 7.09
CA ARG A 2 5.41 10.79 5.83
C ARG A 2 4.73 9.71 4.99
N MET A 3 3.44 9.94 4.66
CA MET A 3 2.67 8.95 3.90
C MET A 3 1.82 9.62 2.83
N TYR A 4 1.70 8.95 1.68
CA TYR A 4 0.88 9.30 0.53
C TYR A 4 -0.06 8.13 0.24
N LEU A 5 -1.30 8.20 0.69
CA LEU A 5 -2.27 7.11 0.64
C LEU A 5 -3.40 7.47 -0.33
N SER A 6 -3.30 6.98 -1.55
CA SER A 6 -4.28 7.26 -2.60
C SER A 6 -5.43 6.26 -2.57
N SER A 7 -6.60 6.67 -3.02
CA SER A 7 -7.71 5.77 -3.29
C SER A 7 -7.37 4.83 -4.44
N PHE A 8 -7.00 5.38 -5.59
CA PHE A 8 -6.70 4.61 -6.79
C PHE A 8 -5.44 5.12 -7.50
N ARG A 9 -4.50 4.20 -7.78
CA ARG A 9 -3.22 4.50 -8.44
C ARG A 9 -2.53 5.71 -7.79
N LEU A 10 -2.02 6.65 -8.59
CA LEU A 10 -1.37 7.87 -8.09
C LEU A 10 -2.36 8.96 -7.63
N GLY A 11 -3.68 8.82 -7.87
CA GLY A 11 -4.64 9.88 -7.58
C GLY A 11 -4.46 11.12 -8.47
N GLU A 12 -5.06 12.24 -8.05
CA GLU A 12 -5.02 13.51 -8.81
C GLU A 12 -3.89 14.45 -8.36
N HIS A 13 -3.14 14.10 -7.31
CA HIS A 13 -2.12 14.96 -6.69
C HIS A 13 -0.73 14.29 -6.59
N PRO A 14 -0.19 13.67 -7.67
CA PRO A 14 1.08 12.93 -7.60
C PRO A 14 2.28 13.82 -7.27
N ASP A 15 2.20 15.14 -7.51
CA ASP A 15 3.16 16.15 -7.09
C ASP A 15 3.40 16.13 -5.57
N ARG A 16 2.38 15.77 -4.78
CA ARG A 16 2.48 15.67 -3.33
C ARG A 16 3.37 14.51 -2.87
N LEU A 17 3.38 13.39 -3.60
CA LEU A 17 4.33 12.31 -3.33
C LEU A 17 5.76 12.80 -3.51
N VAL A 18 6.03 13.51 -4.62
CA VAL A 18 7.33 14.11 -4.91
C VAL A 18 7.72 15.14 -3.84
N ALA A 19 6.76 15.95 -3.39
CA ALA A 19 6.99 16.94 -2.32
C ALA A 19 7.38 16.30 -0.99
N LEU A 20 6.74 15.18 -0.59
CA LEU A 20 7.10 14.42 0.61
C LEU A 20 8.53 13.85 0.57
N LEU A 21 9.07 13.63 -0.63
CA LEU A 21 10.46 13.19 -0.84
C LEU A 21 11.48 14.34 -0.80
N GLY A 22 11.03 15.59 -0.61
CA GLY A 22 11.88 16.76 -0.71
C GLY A 22 12.14 17.24 -2.12
N GLY A 23 11.33 16.78 -3.09
CA GLY A 23 11.47 17.00 -4.52
C GLY A 23 12.46 16.03 -5.17
N VAL A 24 12.47 15.99 -6.49
CA VAL A 24 13.39 15.15 -7.29
C VAL A 24 14.62 15.94 -7.78
N GLY A 25 14.69 17.23 -7.50
CA GLY A 25 15.72 18.13 -8.03
C GLY A 25 17.15 17.89 -7.50
N GLY A 26 17.30 17.09 -6.43
CA GLY A 26 18.59 16.68 -5.88
C GLY A 26 18.98 15.23 -6.25
N ALA A 27 18.12 14.52 -6.96
CA ALA A 27 18.39 13.18 -7.41
C ALA A 27 19.45 13.21 -8.54
N GLY A 28 20.38 12.27 -8.49
CA GLY A 28 21.33 12.06 -9.59
C GLY A 28 20.60 11.70 -10.90
N PRO A 29 21.32 11.45 -12.00
CA PRO A 29 20.76 11.19 -13.34
C PRO A 29 19.75 10.05 -13.40
N GLY A 30 19.63 9.23 -12.35
CA GLY A 30 18.72 8.07 -12.28
C GLY A 30 17.39 8.33 -11.57
N GLY A 31 17.13 9.53 -11.04
CA GLY A 31 15.94 9.82 -10.24
C GLY A 31 16.04 9.31 -8.78
N VAL A 32 14.99 9.55 -7.97
CA VAL A 32 14.91 9.10 -6.58
C VAL A 32 14.52 7.60 -6.54
N PRO A 33 15.33 6.73 -5.92
CA PRO A 33 14.99 5.31 -5.81
C PRO A 33 13.70 5.08 -5.03
N ILE A 34 12.84 4.20 -5.51
CA ILE A 34 11.60 3.82 -4.82
C ILE A 34 11.39 2.30 -4.92
N ALA A 35 11.21 1.64 -3.79
CA ALA A 35 10.87 0.23 -3.74
C ALA A 35 9.39 0.03 -4.08
N VAL A 36 9.07 -0.87 -5.00
CA VAL A 36 7.68 -1.23 -5.36
C VAL A 36 7.36 -2.60 -4.80
N ILE A 37 6.34 -2.66 -3.96
CA ILE A 37 5.79 -3.90 -3.40
C ILE A 37 4.45 -4.18 -4.09
N ALA A 38 4.37 -5.29 -4.84
CA ALA A 38 3.21 -5.64 -5.66
C ALA A 38 2.52 -6.95 -5.22
N ASN A 39 2.79 -7.43 -4.01
CA ASN A 39 2.30 -8.74 -3.53
C ASN A 39 0.78 -8.79 -3.26
N ALA A 40 0.08 -7.68 -3.35
CA ALA A 40 -1.39 -7.65 -3.37
C ALA A 40 -2.02 -8.33 -4.62
N ILE A 41 -1.22 -8.65 -5.62
CA ILE A 41 -1.66 -9.31 -6.87
C ILE A 41 -0.92 -10.62 -7.15
N ASP A 42 -0.51 -11.31 -6.10
CA ASP A 42 0.20 -12.59 -6.25
C ASP A 42 -0.72 -13.76 -6.68
N ASP A 43 -2.04 -13.54 -6.69
CA ASP A 43 -3.07 -14.41 -7.27
C ASP A 43 -3.11 -14.33 -8.80
N ARG A 44 -2.49 -13.34 -9.42
CA ARG A 44 -2.55 -13.14 -10.86
C ARG A 44 -1.55 -14.04 -11.59
N PRO A 45 -1.89 -14.47 -12.82
CA PRO A 45 -0.91 -15.14 -13.71
C PRO A 45 0.37 -14.29 -13.84
N ALA A 46 1.52 -14.95 -13.94
CA ALA A 46 2.82 -14.28 -13.91
C ALA A 46 2.97 -13.14 -14.94
N GLU A 47 2.46 -13.35 -16.16
CA GLU A 47 2.50 -12.34 -17.23
C GLU A 47 1.63 -11.12 -16.91
N VAL A 48 0.42 -11.35 -16.34
CA VAL A 48 -0.49 -10.27 -15.92
C VAL A 48 0.13 -9.48 -14.78
N ARG A 49 0.69 -10.18 -13.78
CA ARG A 49 1.39 -9.58 -12.66
C ARG A 49 2.56 -8.71 -13.15
N ALA A 50 3.38 -9.23 -14.05
CA ALA A 50 4.52 -8.48 -14.61
C ALA A 50 4.07 -7.24 -15.38
N ALA A 51 3.00 -7.31 -16.17
CA ALA A 51 2.44 -6.17 -16.87
C ALA A 51 1.91 -5.10 -15.89
N CYS A 52 1.27 -5.52 -14.79
CA CYS A 52 0.82 -4.62 -13.73
C CYS A 52 1.99 -3.90 -13.06
N VAL A 53 3.07 -4.61 -12.70
CA VAL A 53 4.28 -4.01 -12.13
C VAL A 53 4.92 -3.04 -13.13
N GLY A 54 4.97 -3.42 -14.41
CA GLY A 54 5.46 -2.53 -15.48
C GLY A 54 4.68 -1.22 -15.57
N SER A 55 3.36 -1.27 -15.41
CA SER A 55 2.51 -0.06 -15.40
C SER A 55 2.79 0.85 -14.21
N GLU A 56 3.04 0.29 -13.01
CA GLU A 56 3.49 1.07 -11.84
C GLU A 56 4.83 1.76 -12.13
N PHE A 57 5.76 1.02 -12.75
CA PHE A 57 7.08 1.56 -13.09
C PHE A 57 6.99 2.74 -14.06
N VAL A 58 6.12 2.65 -15.07
CA VAL A 58 5.91 3.76 -16.02
C VAL A 58 5.41 4.98 -15.27
N ALA A 59 4.34 4.84 -14.49
CA ALA A 59 3.72 5.95 -13.76
C ALA A 59 4.69 6.61 -12.75
N LEU A 60 5.49 5.83 -12.04
CA LEU A 60 6.47 6.37 -11.09
C LEU A 60 7.65 7.06 -11.79
N ARG A 61 8.10 6.55 -12.95
CA ARG A 61 9.16 7.19 -13.74
C ARG A 61 8.74 8.55 -14.31
N GLU A 62 7.48 8.72 -14.68
CA GLU A 62 6.92 10.00 -15.11
C GLU A 62 7.03 11.08 -14.02
N LEU A 63 7.10 10.68 -12.74
CA LEU A 63 7.34 11.56 -11.60
C LEU A 63 8.82 11.81 -11.30
N GLY A 64 9.74 11.27 -12.11
CA GLY A 64 11.19 11.37 -11.85
C GLY A 64 11.69 10.40 -10.78
N LEU A 65 10.93 9.35 -10.47
CA LEU A 65 11.33 8.30 -9.55
C LEU A 65 12.00 7.14 -10.29
N HIS A 66 12.84 6.37 -9.57
CA HIS A 66 13.50 5.18 -10.11
C HIS A 66 12.98 3.92 -9.42
N PRO A 67 11.89 3.30 -9.92
CA PRO A 67 11.24 2.17 -9.28
C PRO A 67 12.06 0.88 -9.46
N THR A 68 12.12 0.10 -8.38
CA THR A 68 12.64 -1.27 -8.35
C THR A 68 11.67 -2.15 -7.59
N GLU A 69 11.27 -3.28 -8.14
CA GLU A 69 10.41 -4.22 -7.44
C GLU A 69 11.17 -4.90 -6.30
N VAL A 70 10.54 -4.92 -5.12
CA VAL A 70 10.92 -5.76 -3.98
C VAL A 70 9.82 -6.81 -3.83
N ASP A 71 9.99 -7.95 -4.50
CA ASP A 71 9.06 -9.07 -4.41
C ASP A 71 9.26 -9.80 -3.07
N LEU A 72 8.29 -9.66 -2.18
CA LEU A 72 8.37 -10.19 -0.82
C LEU A 72 8.44 -11.71 -0.79
N ARG A 73 8.00 -12.43 -1.83
CA ARG A 73 8.11 -13.90 -1.93
C ARG A 73 9.55 -14.39 -1.88
N MET A 74 10.49 -13.55 -2.36
CA MET A 74 11.92 -13.86 -2.31
C MET A 74 12.49 -13.92 -0.88
N PHE A 75 11.74 -13.39 0.10
CA PHE A 75 12.14 -13.30 1.50
C PHE A 75 11.29 -14.20 2.42
N PHE A 76 10.38 -15.00 1.86
CA PHE A 76 9.55 -15.89 2.66
C PHE A 76 10.41 -16.91 3.42
N ASP A 77 10.11 -17.05 4.70
CA ASP A 77 10.77 -17.98 5.61
C ASP A 77 12.30 -17.76 5.72
N ARG A 78 12.79 -16.55 5.38
CA ARG A 78 14.18 -16.12 5.53
C ARG A 78 14.39 -15.30 6.79
N ALA A 79 15.65 -15.00 7.11
CA ALA A 79 15.97 -14.14 8.23
C ALA A 79 15.42 -12.71 8.00
N PRO A 80 14.75 -12.09 8.99
CA PRO A 80 14.17 -10.74 8.83
C PRO A 80 15.18 -9.67 8.41
N GLY A 81 16.47 -9.86 8.68
CA GLY A 81 17.55 -8.98 8.24
C GLY A 81 17.72 -8.90 6.71
N GLU A 82 17.30 -9.93 5.96
CA GLU A 82 17.44 -9.93 4.49
C GLU A 82 16.48 -8.93 3.84
N VAL A 83 15.21 -8.91 4.22
CA VAL A 83 14.25 -7.93 3.70
C VAL A 83 14.56 -6.52 4.21
N ALA A 84 15.08 -6.39 5.44
CA ALA A 84 15.53 -5.12 5.97
C ALA A 84 16.69 -4.54 5.12
N ALA A 85 17.67 -5.37 4.77
CA ALA A 85 18.78 -4.98 3.90
C ALA A 85 18.30 -4.59 2.50
N ALA A 86 17.32 -5.33 1.95
CA ALA A 86 16.74 -5.02 0.64
C ALA A 86 16.01 -3.67 0.62
N LEU A 87 15.37 -3.27 1.73
CA LEU A 87 14.63 -2.01 1.85
C LEU A 87 15.51 -0.81 2.29
N ALA A 88 16.66 -1.06 2.91
CA ALA A 88 17.49 -0.01 3.52
C ALA A 88 18.03 1.03 2.53
N GLY A 89 18.11 0.70 1.23
CA GLY A 89 18.61 1.60 0.18
C GLY A 89 17.55 2.53 -0.41
N PHE A 90 16.29 2.42 0.00
CA PHE A 90 15.18 3.17 -0.60
C PHE A 90 14.65 4.26 0.33
N PRO A 91 14.69 5.55 -0.08
CA PRO A 91 14.05 6.63 0.66
C PRO A 91 12.52 6.59 0.58
N ALA A 92 11.95 5.78 -0.32
CA ALA A 92 10.53 5.60 -0.50
C ALA A 92 10.14 4.15 -0.80
N VAL A 93 8.92 3.81 -0.40
CA VAL A 93 8.26 2.55 -0.76
C VAL A 93 6.91 2.88 -1.40
N TRP A 94 6.57 2.21 -2.50
CA TRP A 94 5.27 2.24 -3.16
C TRP A 94 4.59 0.88 -3.06
N VAL A 95 3.45 0.83 -2.39
CA VAL A 95 2.70 -0.42 -2.17
C VAL A 95 1.44 -0.41 -3.03
N ARG A 96 1.42 -1.33 -4.00
CA ARG A 96 0.35 -1.47 -4.98
C ARG A 96 -0.93 -2.01 -4.36
N GLY A 97 -2.08 -1.57 -4.91
CA GLY A 97 -3.41 -2.13 -4.62
C GLY A 97 -3.62 -3.52 -5.21
N GLY A 98 -4.67 -4.16 -4.79
CA GLY A 98 -5.07 -5.53 -5.09
C GLY A 98 -5.72 -6.15 -3.87
N ASN A 99 -5.52 -7.42 -3.60
CA ASN A 99 -6.07 -8.11 -2.44
C ASN A 99 -5.26 -7.78 -1.18
N VAL A 100 -5.91 -7.15 -0.19
CA VAL A 100 -5.28 -6.70 1.06
C VAL A 100 -4.80 -7.89 1.91
N PHE A 101 -5.49 -9.02 1.86
CA PHE A 101 -5.14 -10.20 2.66
C PHE A 101 -3.89 -10.89 2.11
N LEU A 102 -3.73 -10.96 0.78
CA LEU A 102 -2.49 -11.43 0.15
C LEU A 102 -1.32 -10.53 0.53
N LEU A 103 -1.50 -9.21 0.40
CA LEU A 103 -0.49 -8.23 0.79
C LEU A 103 -0.10 -8.38 2.26
N ARG A 104 -1.10 -8.44 3.16
CA ARG A 104 -0.84 -8.57 4.60
C ARG A 104 -0.06 -9.84 4.94
N HIS A 105 -0.43 -10.94 4.28
CA HIS A 105 0.26 -12.22 4.48
C HIS A 105 1.70 -12.16 3.98
N ALA A 106 1.93 -11.62 2.77
CA ALA A 106 3.26 -11.48 2.20
C ALA A 106 4.18 -10.61 3.07
N LEU A 107 3.66 -9.49 3.58
CA LEU A 107 4.37 -8.61 4.52
C LEU A 107 4.79 -9.37 5.79
N ALA A 108 3.88 -10.14 6.39
CA ALA A 108 4.18 -10.90 7.61
C ALA A 108 5.19 -12.02 7.36
N ARG A 109 5.00 -12.80 6.28
CA ARG A 109 5.83 -13.97 6.00
C ARG A 109 7.26 -13.63 5.62
N SER A 110 7.45 -12.48 5.00
CA SER A 110 8.79 -11.96 4.68
C SER A 110 9.45 -11.22 5.84
N GLY A 111 8.70 -10.87 6.90
CA GLY A 111 9.14 -9.98 7.97
C GLY A 111 9.17 -8.50 7.59
N ALA A 112 8.69 -8.15 6.40
CA ALA A 112 8.65 -6.76 5.93
C ALA A 112 7.68 -5.88 6.74
N ASP A 113 6.66 -6.47 7.38
CA ASP A 113 5.73 -5.76 8.26
C ASP A 113 6.45 -5.06 9.41
N GLY A 114 7.27 -5.77 10.17
CA GLY A 114 8.05 -5.17 11.25
C GLY A 114 9.06 -4.13 10.75
N VAL A 115 9.71 -4.39 9.62
CA VAL A 115 10.69 -3.48 9.02
C VAL A 115 10.03 -2.17 8.57
N LEU A 116 8.90 -2.24 7.85
CA LEU A 116 8.19 -1.06 7.38
C LEU A 116 7.63 -0.22 8.53
N VAL A 117 7.04 -0.87 9.55
CA VAL A 117 6.55 -0.17 10.75
C VAL A 117 7.67 0.57 11.47
N ASP A 118 8.85 -0.04 11.60
CA ASP A 118 10.00 0.58 12.23
C ASP A 118 10.56 1.76 11.39
N LEU A 119 10.70 1.58 10.08
CA LEU A 119 11.13 2.64 9.16
C LEU A 119 10.17 3.85 9.20
N LEU A 120 8.86 3.60 9.21
CA LEU A 120 7.84 4.64 9.29
C LEU A 120 7.88 5.39 10.62
N ARG A 121 7.99 4.68 11.75
CA ARG A 121 8.07 5.29 13.07
C ARG A 121 9.29 6.20 13.24
N ARG A 122 10.40 5.84 12.60
CA ARG A 122 11.63 6.65 12.59
C ARG A 122 11.65 7.73 11.52
N ASP A 123 10.58 7.86 10.71
CA ASP A 123 10.51 8.75 9.53
C ASP A 123 11.66 8.52 8.53
N ALA A 124 12.18 7.30 8.47
CA ALA A 124 13.30 6.92 7.62
C ALA A 124 12.89 6.63 6.16
N VAL A 125 11.59 6.46 5.90
CA VAL A 125 11.05 6.20 4.57
C VAL A 125 9.76 6.97 4.35
N VAL A 126 9.52 7.41 3.11
CA VAL A 126 8.20 7.88 2.66
C VAL A 126 7.40 6.68 2.18
N TYR A 127 6.23 6.47 2.75
CA TYR A 127 5.33 5.40 2.32
C TYR A 127 4.30 5.95 1.33
N GLY A 128 4.31 5.44 0.12
CA GLY A 128 3.23 5.62 -0.84
C GLY A 128 2.46 4.32 -1.02
N GLY A 129 1.17 4.40 -1.28
CA GLY A 129 0.38 3.22 -1.60
C GLY A 129 -1.07 3.56 -1.91
N TYR A 130 -1.78 2.64 -2.56
CA TYR A 130 -3.17 2.84 -2.90
C TYR A 130 -4.03 1.60 -2.68
N SER A 131 -5.33 1.79 -2.48
CA SER A 131 -6.30 0.71 -2.24
C SER A 131 -5.77 -0.24 -1.15
N ALA A 132 -5.54 -1.52 -1.41
CA ALA A 132 -4.96 -2.47 -0.45
C ALA A 132 -3.68 -1.95 0.22
N GLY A 133 -2.82 -1.22 -0.52
CA GLY A 133 -1.61 -0.59 0.02
C GLY A 133 -1.89 0.50 1.06
N ALA A 134 -3.05 1.16 1.01
CA ALA A 134 -3.50 2.08 2.05
C ALA A 134 -4.24 1.35 3.18
N CYS A 135 -5.10 0.38 2.83
CA CYS A 135 -5.92 -0.38 3.78
C CYS A 135 -5.08 -1.18 4.77
N VAL A 136 -3.96 -1.76 4.32
CA VAL A 136 -3.11 -2.63 5.16
C VAL A 136 -2.51 -1.91 6.36
N LEU A 137 -2.46 -0.57 6.36
CA LEU A 137 -1.92 0.24 7.46
C LEU A 137 -2.88 0.33 8.67
N ALA A 138 -4.15 -0.06 8.50
CA ALA A 138 -5.14 -0.09 9.56
C ALA A 138 -4.76 -1.06 10.69
N PRO A 139 -5.41 -0.97 11.88
CA PRO A 139 -5.22 -1.97 12.94
C PRO A 139 -5.86 -3.32 12.62
N ASP A 140 -6.99 -3.32 11.91
CA ASP A 140 -7.80 -4.50 11.60
C ASP A 140 -8.30 -4.41 10.15
N LEU A 141 -8.39 -5.56 9.47
CA LEU A 141 -8.81 -5.67 8.07
C LEU A 141 -10.24 -6.22 7.92
N ARG A 142 -10.91 -6.58 9.03
CA ARG A 142 -12.28 -7.13 8.99
C ARG A 142 -13.26 -6.12 8.43
N GLY A 143 -14.08 -6.61 7.52
CA GLY A 143 -15.02 -5.84 6.71
C GLY A 143 -14.57 -5.74 5.25
N LEU A 144 -13.24 -5.80 4.99
CA LEU A 144 -12.69 -5.76 3.64
C LEU A 144 -12.88 -7.09 2.87
N GLU A 145 -13.20 -8.19 3.56
CA GLU A 145 -13.54 -9.47 2.93
C GLU A 145 -14.81 -9.41 2.04
N ARG A 146 -15.50 -8.31 2.04
CA ARG A 146 -16.60 -8.04 1.12
C ARG A 146 -16.13 -7.67 -0.30
N CYS A 147 -14.89 -7.18 -0.40
CA CYS A 147 -14.30 -6.69 -1.64
C CYS A 147 -13.11 -7.55 -2.04
N ASP A 148 -12.28 -7.93 -1.09
CA ASP A 148 -11.09 -8.73 -1.31
C ASP A 148 -11.34 -10.17 -0.82
N ASP A 149 -11.04 -11.14 -1.66
CA ASP A 149 -11.18 -12.55 -1.30
C ASP A 149 -10.14 -12.97 -0.25
N ALA A 150 -10.59 -13.27 0.96
CA ALA A 150 -9.74 -13.71 2.05
C ALA A 150 -9.23 -15.15 1.87
N ASP A 151 -9.98 -16.01 1.14
CA ASP A 151 -9.61 -17.39 0.87
C ASP A 151 -8.45 -17.49 -0.12
N ALA A 152 -8.21 -16.45 -0.92
CA ALA A 152 -7.06 -16.34 -1.80
C ALA A 152 -5.72 -16.57 -1.08
N VAL A 153 -5.62 -16.25 0.22
CA VAL A 153 -4.42 -16.51 1.02
C VAL A 153 -4.14 -18.00 1.14
N SER A 154 -5.18 -18.80 1.36
CA SER A 154 -5.03 -20.26 1.43
C SER A 154 -4.72 -20.86 0.08
N GLU A 155 -5.30 -20.34 -0.99
CA GLU A 155 -5.10 -20.82 -2.36
C GLU A 155 -3.68 -20.50 -2.87
N VAL A 156 -3.21 -19.27 -2.66
CA VAL A 156 -1.92 -18.79 -3.19
C VAL A 156 -0.75 -19.22 -2.31
N TYR A 157 -0.90 -19.15 -0.98
CA TYR A 157 0.19 -19.34 -0.04
C TYR A 157 0.09 -20.59 0.84
N GLY A 158 -1.06 -21.32 0.79
CA GLY A 158 -1.30 -22.50 1.64
C GLY A 158 -1.32 -22.16 3.14
N ARG A 159 -1.77 -20.98 3.51
CA ARG A 159 -1.74 -20.47 4.88
C ARG A 159 -3.08 -19.84 5.28
N PRO A 160 -3.39 -19.77 6.59
CA PRO A 160 -4.58 -19.08 7.06
C PRO A 160 -4.48 -17.57 6.84
N VAL A 161 -5.63 -16.93 6.63
CA VAL A 161 -5.73 -15.47 6.51
C VAL A 161 -5.34 -14.75 7.81
N ARG A 162 -4.76 -13.56 7.67
CA ARG A 162 -4.48 -12.64 8.77
C ARG A 162 -5.49 -11.50 8.73
N TRP A 163 -6.10 -11.24 9.86
CA TRP A 163 -7.11 -10.18 10.02
C TRP A 163 -6.56 -8.89 10.62
N ASP A 164 -5.39 -8.96 11.25
CA ASP A 164 -4.66 -7.80 11.74
C ASP A 164 -4.05 -7.01 10.57
N GLY A 165 -4.12 -5.69 10.61
CA GLY A 165 -3.34 -4.82 9.74
C GLY A 165 -1.96 -4.52 10.33
N LEU A 166 -1.28 -3.50 9.81
CA LEU A 166 0.04 -3.08 10.32
C LEU A 166 -0.06 -2.20 11.58
N GLY A 167 -1.23 -1.64 11.88
CA GLY A 167 -1.45 -0.77 13.04
C GLY A 167 -0.59 0.50 13.02
N VAL A 168 -0.28 1.01 11.83
CA VAL A 168 0.43 2.29 11.65
C VAL A 168 -0.54 3.45 11.81
N LEU A 169 -1.75 3.30 11.28
CA LEU A 169 -2.88 4.20 11.48
C LEU A 169 -3.75 3.68 12.63
N ASP A 170 -4.44 4.58 13.31
CA ASP A 170 -5.43 4.28 14.34
C ASP A 170 -6.86 4.07 13.78
N HIS A 171 -7.01 4.14 12.48
CA HIS A 171 -8.27 4.04 11.75
C HIS A 171 -8.09 3.25 10.44
N ALA A 172 -9.20 2.74 9.90
CA ALA A 172 -9.22 2.13 8.58
C ALA A 172 -9.26 3.21 7.48
N VAL A 173 -8.61 2.94 6.35
CA VAL A 173 -8.82 3.68 5.10
C VAL A 173 -9.73 2.85 4.21
N VAL A 174 -10.83 3.45 3.73
CA VAL A 174 -11.77 2.80 2.81
C VAL A 174 -11.72 3.54 1.48
N PRO A 175 -11.04 2.98 0.48
CA PRO A 175 -10.89 3.59 -0.84
C PRO A 175 -12.18 3.45 -1.67
N HIS A 176 -12.22 4.09 -2.84
CA HIS A 176 -13.25 3.97 -3.88
C HIS A 176 -14.68 4.35 -3.46
N VAL A 177 -14.87 4.93 -2.28
CA VAL A 177 -16.21 5.32 -1.78
C VAL A 177 -16.71 6.55 -2.53
N GLY A 178 -17.88 6.42 -3.17
CA GLY A 178 -18.44 7.49 -3.99
C GLY A 178 -17.75 7.66 -5.36
N SER A 179 -17.10 6.61 -5.85
CA SER A 179 -16.46 6.53 -7.18
C SER A 179 -17.34 5.71 -8.12
N PRO A 180 -18.28 6.34 -8.85
CA PRO A 180 -19.31 5.61 -9.61
C PRO A 180 -18.74 4.70 -10.70
N ASP A 181 -17.57 5.05 -11.22
CA ASP A 181 -16.89 4.27 -12.27
C ASP A 181 -16.04 3.11 -11.71
N HIS A 182 -15.91 3.01 -10.39
CA HIS A 182 -15.18 1.92 -9.75
C HIS A 182 -16.13 0.75 -9.41
N PRO A 183 -15.84 -0.49 -9.84
CA PRO A 183 -16.76 -1.62 -9.67
C PRO A 183 -17.05 -1.97 -8.20
N GLU A 184 -16.13 -1.69 -7.29
CA GLU A 184 -16.25 -1.99 -5.86
C GLU A 184 -16.88 -0.87 -5.03
N SER A 185 -17.17 0.29 -5.64
CA SER A 185 -17.65 1.49 -4.91
C SER A 185 -18.89 1.20 -4.06
N ALA A 186 -19.85 0.43 -4.59
CA ALA A 186 -21.06 0.07 -3.86
C ALA A 186 -20.79 -0.89 -2.69
N LEU A 187 -19.88 -1.86 -2.87
CA LEU A 187 -19.47 -2.80 -1.81
C LEU A 187 -18.77 -2.06 -0.68
N LEU A 188 -17.86 -1.15 -1.02
CA LEU A 188 -17.13 -0.35 -0.04
C LEU A 188 -18.02 0.67 0.70
N ALA A 189 -19.06 1.17 0.06
CA ALA A 189 -20.09 1.93 0.78
C ALA A 189 -20.81 1.07 1.85
N GLY A 190 -21.00 -0.22 1.57
CA GLY A 190 -21.50 -1.20 2.55
C GLY A 190 -20.53 -1.43 3.72
N VAL A 191 -19.23 -1.51 3.44
CA VAL A 191 -18.17 -1.59 4.48
C VAL A 191 -18.21 -0.35 5.39
N VAL A 192 -18.35 0.85 4.81
CA VAL A 192 -18.49 2.09 5.59
C VAL A 192 -19.71 2.07 6.48
N ALA A 193 -20.86 1.58 6.00
CA ALA A 193 -22.07 1.46 6.79
C ALA A 193 -21.86 0.53 8.00
N ASP A 194 -21.20 -0.61 7.79
CA ASP A 194 -20.86 -1.55 8.87
C ASP A 194 -19.87 -0.94 9.87
N TYR A 195 -18.84 -0.25 9.40
CA TYR A 195 -17.87 0.40 10.27
C TYR A 195 -18.55 1.46 11.15
N ARG A 196 -19.47 2.25 10.58
CA ARG A 196 -20.26 3.21 11.34
C ARG A 196 -21.12 2.53 12.40
N ALA A 197 -21.81 1.45 12.05
CA ALA A 197 -22.67 0.70 12.97
C ALA A 197 -21.88 0.08 14.13
N ARG A 198 -20.64 -0.34 13.88
CA ARG A 198 -19.74 -0.96 14.86
C ARG A 198 -18.83 0.03 15.60
N GLY A 199 -18.89 1.32 15.26
CA GLY A 199 -18.02 2.33 15.84
C GLY A 199 -16.53 2.17 15.44
N VAL A 200 -16.22 1.56 14.29
CA VAL A 200 -14.86 1.41 13.79
C VAL A 200 -14.39 2.76 13.23
N PRO A 201 -13.30 3.34 13.76
CA PRO A 201 -12.74 4.56 13.20
C PRO A 201 -12.30 4.33 11.75
N HIS A 202 -12.71 5.19 10.83
CA HIS A 202 -12.37 5.07 9.41
C HIS A 202 -12.38 6.40 8.69
N ARG A 203 -11.63 6.45 7.59
CA ARG A 203 -11.63 7.55 6.62
C ARG A 203 -11.95 7.00 5.23
N THR A 204 -12.81 7.68 4.51
CA THR A 204 -13.18 7.32 3.14
C THR A 204 -12.42 8.17 2.14
N LEU A 205 -12.06 7.57 1.00
CA LEU A 205 -11.47 8.26 -0.13
C LEU A 205 -12.26 7.93 -1.39
N ARG A 206 -12.58 8.96 -2.17
CA ARG A 206 -13.04 8.81 -3.55
C ARG A 206 -11.83 8.67 -4.47
N ASP A 207 -11.98 8.03 -5.63
CA ASP A 207 -10.92 7.97 -6.63
C ASP A 207 -10.48 9.36 -7.05
N GLY A 208 -9.19 9.53 -7.19
CA GLY A 208 -8.53 10.83 -7.30
C GLY A 208 -8.01 11.37 -5.97
N GLN A 209 -8.72 11.14 -4.87
CA GLN A 209 -8.32 11.66 -3.55
C GLN A 209 -7.14 10.91 -2.93
N VAL A 210 -6.40 11.65 -2.11
CA VAL A 210 -5.22 11.19 -1.39
C VAL A 210 -5.27 11.64 0.07
N LEU A 211 -5.05 10.71 1.00
CA LEU A 211 -4.77 11.02 2.39
C LEU A 211 -3.26 11.24 2.55
N LEU A 212 -2.89 12.47 2.84
CA LEU A 212 -1.50 12.87 3.11
C LEU A 212 -1.24 12.90 4.61
N VAL A 213 -0.15 12.30 5.02
CA VAL A 213 0.40 12.44 6.37
C VAL A 213 1.80 13.02 6.26
N ASP A 214 2.03 14.14 6.93
CA ASP A 214 3.34 14.80 7.01
C ASP A 214 3.58 15.25 8.45
N GLY A 215 4.31 14.45 9.20
CA GLY A 215 4.45 14.60 10.64
C GLY A 215 3.10 14.44 11.35
N GLU A 216 2.64 15.51 12.00
CA GLU A 216 1.32 15.57 12.69
C GLU A 216 0.19 16.04 11.76
N ARG A 217 0.54 16.57 10.61
CA ARG A 217 -0.44 17.09 9.65
C ARG A 217 -1.06 15.96 8.84
N VAL A 218 -2.37 15.81 8.92
CA VAL A 218 -3.15 14.85 8.17
C VAL A 218 -4.21 15.58 7.34
N THR A 219 -4.17 15.44 6.02
CA THR A 219 -5.08 16.13 5.10
C THR A 219 -5.55 15.19 4.00
N VAL A 220 -6.79 15.36 3.53
CA VAL A 220 -7.28 14.75 2.28
C VAL A 220 -7.27 15.81 1.20
N VAL A 221 -6.70 15.50 0.07
CA VAL A 221 -6.64 16.35 -1.13
C VAL A 221 -7.23 15.62 -2.31
#